data_cef865980c9284267cd5f19c912369c3
#
_entry.id   cef865980c9284267cd5f19c912369c3
#
_cell.length_a   1.000
_cell.length_b   1.000
_cell.length_c   1.000
_cell.angle_alpha   90.00
_cell.angle_beta   90.00
_cell.angle_gamma   90.00
#
_symmetry.space_group_name_H-M   'P 1'
#
loop_
_entity.id
_entity.type
_entity.pdbx_description
1 polymer ?
#
loop_
_entity_poly.entity_id
_entity_poly.type
_entity_poly.pdbx_seq_one_letter_code
_entity_poly.pdbx_strand_id
1 'polypeptide(L)' 'MKRTKWFGSDVCDICHARISTVLYDAKTVHGPWATMCPRCWKDNTYQRLGVGLGQKYVKNEDGDFIKEEA' A
#
# COMPACT_ATOMS: atom_id res chain seq x y z
N MET A 1 4.44 -2.13 -21.36
CA MET A 1 4.46 -2.87 -20.11
C MET A 1 3.17 -2.72 -19.35
N LYS A 2 2.63 -3.81 -18.86
CA LYS A 2 1.39 -3.79 -18.10
C LYS A 2 1.65 -3.28 -16.68
N ARG A 3 0.94 -2.25 -16.25
CA ARG A 3 1.02 -1.76 -14.90
C ARG A 3 -0.05 -2.42 -14.04
N THR A 4 0.31 -2.81 -12.83
CA THR A 4 -0.63 -3.42 -11.90
C THR A 4 -1.43 -2.31 -11.20
N LYS A 5 -2.75 -2.42 -11.32
CA LYS A 5 -3.69 -1.48 -10.72
C LYS A 5 -4.28 -2.09 -9.45
N TRP A 6 -4.44 -1.28 -8.42
CA TRP A 6 -5.07 -1.70 -7.18
C TRP A 6 -6.59 -1.67 -7.32
N PHE A 7 -7.22 -2.79 -6.99
CA PHE A 7 -8.68 -2.92 -7.05
C PHE A 7 -9.34 -3.05 -5.68
N GLY A 8 -8.55 -3.03 -4.61
CA GLY A 8 -9.07 -3.12 -3.25
C GLY A 8 -9.56 -1.78 -2.71
N SER A 9 -9.87 -1.78 -1.42
CA SER A 9 -10.30 -0.58 -0.70
C SER A 9 -9.16 0.44 -0.59
N ASP A 10 -9.49 1.71 -0.62
CA ASP A 10 -8.56 2.80 -0.38
C ASP A 10 -8.60 3.31 1.07
N VAL A 11 -9.10 2.49 1.97
CA VAL A 11 -9.17 2.79 3.40
C VAL A 11 -8.07 2.03 4.13
N CYS A 12 -7.33 2.74 4.98
CA CYS A 12 -6.28 2.12 5.79
C CYS A 12 -6.89 1.14 6.80
N ASP A 13 -6.37 -0.08 6.83
CA ASP A 13 -6.86 -1.11 7.76
C ASP A 13 -6.49 -0.82 9.21
N ILE A 14 -5.51 0.03 9.45
CA ILE A 14 -5.00 0.34 10.79
C ILE A 14 -5.71 1.55 11.39
N CYS A 15 -5.63 2.70 10.73
CA CYS A 15 -6.22 3.94 11.25
C CYS A 15 -7.58 4.28 10.66
N HIS A 16 -8.03 3.52 9.66
CA HIS A 16 -9.32 3.67 8.99
C HIS A 16 -9.49 4.98 8.22
N ALA A 17 -8.42 5.74 8.02
CA ALA A 17 -8.46 6.94 7.20
C ALA A 17 -8.44 6.58 5.73
N ARG A 18 -9.02 7.44 4.89
CA ARG A 18 -8.94 7.27 3.45
C ARG A 18 -7.53 7.56 2.96
N ILE A 19 -7.00 6.67 2.13
CA ILE A 19 -5.67 6.84 1.56
C ILE A 19 -5.79 7.71 0.32
N SER A 20 -5.04 8.82 0.27
CA SER A 20 -5.20 9.83 -0.77
C SER A 20 -4.21 9.73 -1.91
N THR A 21 -2.95 9.44 -1.65
CA THR A 21 -1.90 9.50 -2.68
C THR A 21 -1.06 8.24 -2.80
N VAL A 22 -0.67 7.64 -1.69
CA VAL A 22 0.19 6.45 -1.67
C VAL A 22 -0.45 5.39 -0.78
N LEU A 23 -0.57 4.19 -1.32
CA LEU A 23 -1.17 3.04 -0.65
C LEU A 23 -0.12 1.92 -0.55
N TYR A 24 -0.02 1.31 0.61
CA TYR A 24 0.85 0.16 0.82
C TYR A 24 0.00 -1.08 1.10
N ASP A 25 0.28 -2.16 0.36
CA ASP A 25 -0.25 -3.48 0.64
C ASP A 25 0.93 -4.31 1.11
N ALA A 26 1.04 -4.50 2.42
CA ALA A 26 2.28 -5.03 2.99
C ALA A 26 2.05 -5.88 4.24
N LYS A 27 3.04 -6.73 4.50
CA LYS A 27 3.08 -7.54 5.71
C LYS A 27 3.44 -6.68 6.90
N THR A 28 2.62 -6.76 7.95
CA THR A 28 2.90 -6.03 9.19
C THR A 28 3.90 -6.80 10.07
N VAL A 29 4.45 -6.11 11.06
CA VAL A 29 5.37 -6.73 12.03
C VAL A 29 4.68 -7.81 12.87
N HIS A 30 3.35 -7.82 12.90
CA HIS A 30 2.56 -8.82 13.61
C HIS A 30 2.23 -10.04 12.77
N GLY A 31 2.60 -10.04 11.49
CA GLY A 31 2.39 -11.14 10.56
C GLY A 31 1.34 -10.91 9.48
N PRO A 32 0.11 -10.51 9.81
CA PRO A 32 -0.92 -10.31 8.79
C PRO A 32 -0.59 -9.18 7.81
N TRP A 33 -1.04 -9.35 6.56
CA TRP A 33 -0.97 -8.30 5.56
C TRP A 33 -2.10 -7.29 5.78
N ALA A 34 -1.82 -6.03 5.48
CA ALA A 34 -2.80 -4.96 5.61
C ALA A 34 -2.62 -3.93 4.51
N THR A 35 -3.73 -3.26 4.17
CA THR A 35 -3.72 -2.07 3.32
C THR A 35 -3.47 -0.89 4.23
N MET A 36 -2.44 -0.11 3.96
CA MET A 36 -2.00 0.94 4.88
C MET A 36 -1.71 2.25 4.18
N CYS A 37 -1.99 3.36 4.90
CA CYS A 37 -1.50 4.66 4.52
C CYS A 37 0.00 4.75 4.83
N PRO A 38 0.72 5.74 4.28
CA PRO A 38 2.17 5.84 4.50
C PRO A 38 2.58 5.86 5.97
N ARG A 39 1.82 6.56 6.79
CA ARG A 39 2.10 6.67 8.22
C ARG A 39 1.99 5.32 8.93
N CYS A 40 0.90 4.58 8.67
CA CYS A 40 0.70 3.27 9.29
C CYS A 40 1.69 2.24 8.75
N TRP A 41 2.05 2.31 7.48
CA TRP A 41 3.07 1.46 6.91
C TRP A 41 4.42 1.67 7.63
N LYS A 42 4.78 2.92 7.88
CA LYS A 42 6.01 3.25 8.60
C LYS A 42 5.99 2.71 10.03
N ASP A 43 4.84 2.84 10.70
CA ASP A 43 4.72 2.47 12.12
C ASP A 43 4.51 0.98 12.36
N ASN A 44 3.99 0.24 11.37
CA ASN A 44 3.57 -1.15 11.57
C ASN A 44 4.32 -2.16 10.73
N THR A 45 5.32 -1.74 9.96
CA THR A 45 6.14 -2.64 9.13
C THR A 45 7.61 -2.35 9.32
N TYR A 46 8.45 -3.22 8.75
CA TYR A 46 9.89 -2.98 8.70
C TYR A 46 10.30 -2.09 7.52
N GLN A 47 9.32 -1.48 6.85
CA GLN A 47 9.53 -0.57 5.72
C GLN A 47 10.30 -1.20 4.56
N ARG A 48 9.98 -2.47 4.27
CA ARG A 48 10.57 -3.20 3.17
C ARG A 48 9.52 -3.48 2.11
N LEU A 49 9.93 -3.39 0.86
CA LEU A 49 9.08 -3.68 -0.29
C LEU A 49 9.67 -4.82 -1.10
N GLY A 50 8.82 -5.49 -1.88
CA GLY A 50 9.21 -6.58 -2.73
C GLY A 50 8.34 -7.81 -2.51
N VAL A 51 8.66 -8.89 -3.22
CA VAL A 51 7.92 -10.14 -3.15
C VAL A 51 7.96 -10.69 -1.72
N GLY A 52 6.77 -10.97 -1.15
CA GLY A 52 6.65 -11.48 0.20
C GLY A 52 6.80 -10.45 1.31
N LEU A 53 7.06 -9.19 0.97
CA LEU A 53 7.25 -8.11 1.95
C LEU A 53 6.20 -7.03 1.83
N GLY A 54 5.95 -6.52 0.63
CA GLY A 54 4.95 -5.50 0.42
C GLY A 54 5.05 -4.85 -0.94
N GLN A 55 3.97 -4.16 -1.30
CA GLN A 55 3.84 -3.46 -2.57
C GLN A 55 3.42 -2.03 -2.30
N LYS A 56 3.98 -1.10 -3.05
CA LYS A 56 3.61 0.31 -2.99
C LYS A 56 2.83 0.70 -4.22
N TYR A 57 1.70 1.37 -4.03
CA TYR A 57 0.86 1.87 -5.11
C TYR A 57 0.75 3.38 -5.01
N VAL A 58 0.89 4.05 -6.15
CA VAL A 58 0.83 5.51 -6.21
C VAL A 58 -0.35 5.93 -7.07
N LYS A 59 -1.13 6.88 -6.58
CA LYS A 59 -2.30 7.38 -7.29
C LYS A 59 -1.87 8.22 -8.49
N ASN A 60 -2.42 7.88 -9.67
CA ASN A 60 -2.15 8.61 -10.89
C ASN A 60 -3.17 9.73 -11.12
N GLU A 61 -3.07 10.41 -12.26
CA GLU A 61 -3.97 11.52 -12.62
C GLU A 61 -5.43 11.09 -12.77
N ASP A 62 -5.67 9.83 -13.12
CA ASP A 62 -7.02 9.30 -13.29
C ASP A 62 -7.67 8.86 -11.97
N GLY A 63 -6.94 8.96 -10.86
CA GLY A 63 -7.44 8.55 -9.57
C GLY A 63 -7.24 7.07 -9.26
N ASP A 64 -6.44 6.37 -10.05
CA ASP A 64 -6.14 4.96 -9.86
C ASP A 64 -4.82 4.79 -9.12
N PHE A 65 -4.77 3.80 -8.23
CA PHE A 65 -3.52 3.43 -7.57
C PHE A 65 -2.79 2.42 -8.43
N ILE A 66 -1.59 2.77 -8.89
CA ILE A 66 -0.78 1.96 -9.78
C ILE A 66 0.47 1.49 -9.01
N LYS A 67 0.77 0.20 -9.09
CA LYS A 67 1.93 -0.38 -8.42
C LYS A 67 3.21 0.28 -8.90
N GLU A 68 4.03 0.74 -7.96
CA GLU A 68 5.33 1.29 -8.24
C GLU A 68 6.31 0.13 -8.42
N GLU A 69 6.89 0.04 -9.61
CA GLU A 69 7.89 -0.98 -9.92
C GLU A 69 9.27 -0.45 -9.51
N ALA A 70 10.00 -1.25 -8.79
CA ALA A 70 11.36 -0.90 -8.39
C ALA A 70 12.33 -1.09 -9.57
#